data_96e79c41dd160411821eefffdac74654
#
_entry.id   96e79c41dd160411821eefffdac74654
#
_cell.length_a   1.000
_cell.length_b   1.000
_cell.length_c   1.000
_cell.angle_alpha   90.00
_cell.angle_beta   90.00
_cell.angle_gamma   90.00
#
_symmetry.space_group_name_H-M   'P 1'
#
loop_
_entity.id
_entity.type
_entity.pdbx_description
1 polymer ?
#
loop_
_entity_poly.entity_id
_entity_poly.type
_entity_poly.pdbx_seq_one_letter_code
_entity_poly.pdbx_strand_id
1 'polypeptide(L)'
;DKKYSRELIWQGDPAWWKRQAPILFPNVGKFYGGEYLYQGRHYVQDQHGFARDYVLERVEESPASVTHRLVSNAETRKVYPFDFELMITHRLDGDKVDIQWQVKNTGDHPMHFTIGGHPGFNVPVLPDTEYSDYALKFAEDQDELHFIHIDMNTGTGLPDKVYTMMLTDHKYQLRKDLFD
;
A
#
# COMPACT_ATOMS: atom_id res chain seq x y z
N ASP A 1 9.62 8.36 16.06
CA ASP A 1 10.90 9.09 16.01
C ASP A 1 11.37 9.45 17.44
N LYS A 2 12.56 8.98 17.83
CA LYS A 2 13.12 9.19 19.18
C LYS A 2 13.56 10.64 19.42
N LYS A 3 13.99 11.34 18.36
CA LYS A 3 14.46 12.74 18.46
C LYS A 3 13.35 13.69 18.90
N TYR A 4 12.15 13.47 18.38
CA TYR A 4 11.00 14.33 18.66
C TYR A 4 9.98 13.67 19.59
N SER A 5 10.21 12.42 20.03
CA SER A 5 9.27 11.59 20.80
C SER A 5 7.88 11.55 20.14
N ARG A 6 7.86 11.39 18.82
CA ARG A 6 6.64 11.42 18.02
C ARG A 6 6.49 10.14 17.20
N GLU A 7 5.24 9.71 17.09
CA GLU A 7 4.85 8.67 16.15
C GLU A 7 4.63 9.31 14.77
N LEU A 8 5.38 8.84 13.77
CA LEU A 8 5.28 9.36 12.40
C LEU A 8 4.21 8.62 11.59
N ILE A 9 4.02 7.35 11.88
CA ILE A 9 3.00 6.52 11.23
C ILE A 9 1.69 6.63 11.97
N TRP A 10 0.60 6.66 11.26
CA TRP A 10 -0.76 6.61 11.79
C TRP A 10 -0.97 5.40 12.70
N GLN A 11 -1.66 5.59 13.83
CA GLN A 11 -1.80 4.59 14.88
C GLN A 11 -3.01 3.66 14.74
N GLY A 12 -3.80 3.81 13.67
CA GLY A 12 -4.92 2.91 13.39
C GLY A 12 -6.16 3.17 14.24
N ASP A 13 -6.45 4.43 14.58
CA ASP A 13 -7.67 4.77 15.31
C ASP A 13 -8.92 4.36 14.51
N PRO A 14 -9.73 3.41 15.04
CA PRO A 14 -10.89 2.89 14.33
C PRO A 14 -12.00 3.92 14.11
N ALA A 15 -12.00 5.05 14.83
CA ALA A 15 -12.92 6.14 14.59
C ALA A 15 -12.72 6.81 13.23
N TRP A 16 -11.50 6.69 12.66
CA TRP A 16 -11.13 7.27 11.38
C TRP A 16 -10.71 6.20 10.37
N TRP A 17 -9.62 5.51 10.68
CA TRP A 17 -9.10 4.45 9.80
C TRP A 17 -8.32 3.42 10.62
N LYS A 18 -8.91 2.24 10.78
CA LYS A 18 -8.42 1.17 11.66
C LYS A 18 -7.14 0.45 11.22
N ARG A 19 -6.57 0.81 10.06
CA ARG A 19 -5.38 0.13 9.51
C ARG A 19 -4.14 0.98 9.70
N GLN A 20 -2.99 0.32 9.79
CA GLN A 20 -1.66 0.93 9.83
C GLN A 20 -0.85 0.42 8.66
N ALA A 21 -0.47 1.27 7.71
CA ALA A 21 0.41 0.96 6.61
C ALA A 21 0.19 -0.44 5.95
N PRO A 22 -1.05 -0.83 5.59
CA PRO A 22 -1.32 -2.18 5.13
C PRO A 22 -0.64 -2.47 3.80
N ILE A 23 -0.23 -3.73 3.63
CA ILE A 23 0.15 -4.28 2.32
C ILE A 23 -1.11 -4.47 1.46
N LEU A 24 -1.01 -4.14 0.19
CA LEU A 24 -2.06 -4.32 -0.81
C LEU A 24 -1.64 -5.46 -1.74
N PHE A 25 -2.27 -6.64 -1.59
CA PHE A 25 -1.97 -7.82 -2.40
C PHE A 25 -3.15 -8.81 -2.33
N PRO A 26 -3.53 -9.48 -3.42
CA PRO A 26 -2.87 -9.51 -4.72
C PRO A 26 -3.36 -8.44 -5.71
N ASN A 27 -4.13 -7.45 -5.27
CA ASN A 27 -4.53 -6.32 -6.11
C ASN A 27 -4.45 -4.99 -5.35
N VAL A 28 -4.12 -3.94 -6.08
CA VAL A 28 -4.22 -2.55 -5.63
C VAL A 28 -5.51 -1.95 -6.20
N GLY A 29 -6.30 -1.29 -5.34
CA GLY A 29 -7.60 -0.75 -5.75
C GLY A 29 -8.73 -1.76 -5.69
N LYS A 30 -9.80 -1.49 -6.40
CA LYS A 30 -11.03 -2.28 -6.43
C LYS A 30 -11.35 -2.70 -7.85
N PHE A 31 -11.78 -3.94 -8.04
CA PHE A 31 -12.34 -4.39 -9.31
C PHE A 31 -13.75 -3.84 -9.51
N TYR A 32 -14.12 -3.55 -10.75
CA TYR A 32 -15.48 -3.19 -11.09
C TYR A 32 -16.45 -4.31 -10.69
N GLY A 33 -17.54 -3.97 -10.01
CA GLY A 33 -18.45 -4.98 -9.48
C GLY A 33 -17.90 -5.83 -8.33
N GLY A 34 -16.65 -5.61 -7.89
CA GLY A 34 -16.03 -6.39 -6.81
C GLY A 34 -15.54 -7.77 -7.23
N GLU A 35 -15.43 -8.04 -8.52
CA GLU A 35 -15.02 -9.34 -9.06
C GLU A 35 -14.14 -9.21 -10.30
N TYR A 36 -13.43 -10.28 -10.63
CA TYR A 36 -12.69 -10.40 -11.87
C TYR A 36 -12.90 -11.77 -12.52
N LEU A 37 -12.68 -11.83 -13.82
CA LEU A 37 -12.80 -13.06 -14.62
C LEU A 37 -11.41 -13.64 -14.90
N TYR A 38 -11.21 -14.91 -14.56
CA TYR A 38 -10.02 -15.67 -14.93
C TYR A 38 -10.39 -17.06 -15.42
N GLN A 39 -9.95 -17.43 -16.62
CA GLN A 39 -10.22 -18.70 -17.27
C GLN A 39 -11.71 -19.08 -17.27
N GLY A 40 -12.59 -18.09 -17.55
CA GLY A 40 -14.05 -18.30 -17.63
C GLY A 40 -14.76 -18.44 -16.28
N ARG A 41 -14.04 -18.23 -15.16
CA ARG A 41 -14.60 -18.30 -13.81
C ARG A 41 -14.51 -16.94 -13.10
N HIS A 42 -15.58 -16.54 -12.41
CA HIS A 42 -15.64 -15.33 -11.61
C HIS A 42 -15.05 -15.54 -10.22
N TYR A 43 -14.25 -14.58 -9.78
CA TYR A 43 -13.64 -14.55 -8.46
C TYR A 43 -13.97 -13.22 -7.79
N VAL A 44 -14.59 -13.28 -6.63
CA VAL A 44 -14.88 -12.10 -5.80
C VAL A 44 -13.61 -11.69 -5.07
N GLN A 45 -13.28 -10.40 -5.12
CA GLN A 45 -12.09 -9.86 -4.51
C GLN A 45 -12.37 -8.51 -3.85
N ASP A 46 -12.03 -8.40 -2.58
CA ASP A 46 -12.15 -7.15 -1.85
C ASP A 46 -11.17 -6.09 -2.35
N GLN A 47 -11.52 -4.82 -2.11
CA GLN A 47 -10.62 -3.71 -2.36
C GLN A 47 -9.26 -3.94 -1.68
N HIS A 48 -8.17 -3.81 -2.44
CA HIS A 48 -6.78 -4.00 -2.00
C HIS A 48 -6.40 -5.43 -1.64
N GLY A 49 -7.19 -6.41 -2.07
CA GLY A 49 -6.91 -7.82 -1.83
C GLY A 49 -7.06 -8.22 -0.36
N PHE A 50 -6.50 -9.37 -0.03
CA PHE A 50 -6.70 -10.02 1.25
C PHE A 50 -5.47 -10.04 2.17
N ALA A 51 -4.25 -9.85 1.66
CA ALA A 51 -3.04 -10.07 2.47
C ALA A 51 -3.02 -9.26 3.78
N ARG A 52 -3.58 -8.07 3.76
CA ARG A 52 -3.69 -7.18 4.91
C ARG A 52 -4.61 -7.68 6.04
N ASP A 53 -5.43 -8.69 5.76
CA ASP A 53 -6.41 -9.26 6.71
C ASP A 53 -5.99 -10.66 7.18
N TYR A 54 -4.86 -11.18 6.68
CA TYR A 54 -4.29 -12.44 7.12
C TYR A 54 -3.27 -12.25 8.25
N VAL A 55 -3.22 -13.22 9.14
CA VAL A 55 -2.11 -13.34 10.09
C VAL A 55 -0.93 -13.96 9.34
N LEU A 56 0.13 -13.18 9.17
CA LEU A 56 1.34 -13.64 8.51
C LEU A 56 2.25 -14.37 9.50
N GLU A 57 2.88 -15.43 9.04
CA GLU A 57 3.90 -16.14 9.81
C GLU A 57 5.18 -15.29 9.92
N ARG A 58 5.71 -15.10 11.12
CA ARG A 58 7.03 -14.50 11.31
C ARG A 58 8.10 -15.56 11.10
N VAL A 59 8.93 -15.40 10.07
CA VAL A 59 9.93 -16.40 9.65
C VAL A 59 11.35 -16.02 10.00
N GLU A 60 11.65 -14.71 10.10
CA GLU A 60 12.95 -14.21 10.48
C GLU A 60 12.82 -12.98 11.38
N GLU A 61 13.74 -12.82 12.31
CA GLU A 61 13.81 -11.66 13.20
C GLU A 61 15.26 -11.35 13.60
N SER A 62 15.59 -10.07 13.64
CA SER A 62 16.81 -9.52 14.19
C SER A 62 16.51 -8.23 14.96
N PRO A 63 17.47 -7.62 15.69
CA PRO A 63 17.24 -6.35 16.36
C PRO A 63 16.79 -5.19 15.45
N ALA A 64 17.06 -5.28 14.15
CA ALA A 64 16.78 -4.23 13.17
C ALA A 64 15.88 -4.70 12.00
N SER A 65 15.44 -5.94 11.95
CA SER A 65 14.61 -6.43 10.87
C SER A 65 13.64 -7.53 11.31
N VAL A 66 12.52 -7.62 10.62
CA VAL A 66 11.57 -8.72 10.75
C VAL A 66 11.02 -9.09 9.38
N THR A 67 10.91 -10.39 9.13
CA THR A 67 10.33 -10.92 7.89
C THR A 67 9.09 -11.75 8.22
N HIS A 68 8.01 -11.41 7.54
CA HIS A 68 6.75 -12.13 7.60
C HIS A 68 6.45 -12.82 6.28
N ARG A 69 5.77 -13.96 6.34
CA ARG A 69 5.42 -14.80 5.21
C ARG A 69 3.92 -15.09 5.15
N LEU A 70 3.37 -15.08 3.94
CA LEU A 70 2.06 -15.60 3.61
C LEU A 70 2.20 -16.55 2.42
N VAL A 71 1.68 -17.76 2.53
CA VAL A 71 1.60 -18.72 1.42
C VAL A 71 0.15 -18.97 1.04
N SER A 72 -0.07 -19.30 -0.23
CA SER A 72 -1.39 -19.70 -0.70
C SER A 72 -1.92 -20.90 0.06
N ASN A 73 -3.22 -20.91 0.29
CA ASN A 73 -3.93 -22.00 0.97
C ASN A 73 -5.31 -22.21 0.34
N ALA A 74 -6.10 -23.13 0.88
CA ALA A 74 -7.42 -23.43 0.36
C ALA A 74 -8.37 -22.22 0.35
N GLU A 75 -8.27 -21.34 1.34
CA GLU A 75 -9.11 -20.14 1.42
C GLU A 75 -8.68 -19.06 0.42
N THR A 76 -7.37 -18.80 0.31
CA THR A 76 -6.87 -17.82 -0.67
C THR A 76 -7.20 -18.23 -2.10
N ARG A 77 -7.16 -19.55 -2.41
CA ARG A 77 -7.47 -20.06 -3.76
C ARG A 77 -8.95 -19.90 -4.14
N LYS A 78 -9.86 -19.72 -3.20
CA LYS A 78 -11.28 -19.43 -3.50
C LYS A 78 -11.48 -18.09 -4.18
N VAL A 79 -10.63 -17.11 -3.83
CA VAL A 79 -10.71 -15.72 -4.33
C VAL A 79 -9.55 -15.34 -5.23
N TYR A 80 -8.45 -16.10 -5.21
CA TYR A 80 -7.24 -15.88 -6.00
C TYR A 80 -6.61 -17.24 -6.37
N PRO A 81 -6.90 -17.78 -7.55
CA PRO A 81 -6.61 -19.18 -7.91
C PRO A 81 -5.15 -19.40 -8.33
N PHE A 82 -4.23 -18.85 -7.59
CA PHE A 82 -2.79 -18.98 -7.84
C PHE A 82 -2.05 -19.45 -6.59
N ASP A 83 -0.99 -20.21 -6.84
CA ASP A 83 -0.06 -20.61 -5.79
C ASP A 83 1.07 -19.61 -5.67
N PHE A 84 1.24 -19.07 -4.48
CA PHE A 84 2.23 -18.01 -4.23
C PHE A 84 2.87 -18.14 -2.85
N GLU A 85 4.02 -17.50 -2.72
CA GLU A 85 4.64 -17.13 -1.47
C GLU A 85 4.89 -15.61 -1.49
N LEU A 86 4.37 -14.91 -0.50
CA LEU A 86 4.62 -13.49 -0.26
C LEU A 86 5.50 -13.36 0.98
N MET A 87 6.65 -12.72 0.83
CA MET A 87 7.53 -12.33 1.92
C MET A 87 7.53 -10.81 2.08
N ILE A 88 7.44 -10.33 3.31
CA ILE A 88 7.46 -8.90 3.64
C ILE A 88 8.54 -8.70 4.70
N THR A 89 9.63 -8.04 4.33
CA THR A 89 10.72 -7.70 5.24
C THR A 89 10.66 -6.21 5.57
N HIS A 90 10.60 -5.90 6.85
CA HIS A 90 10.78 -4.54 7.37
C HIS A 90 12.17 -4.46 8.00
N ARG A 91 12.96 -3.48 7.59
CA ARG A 91 14.31 -3.25 8.12
C ARG A 91 14.51 -1.79 8.52
N LEU A 92 15.13 -1.60 9.67
CA LEU A 92 15.59 -0.30 10.13
C LEU A 92 17.07 -0.12 9.78
N ASP A 93 17.40 1.01 9.16
CA ASP A 93 18.77 1.42 8.87
C ASP A 93 18.93 2.90 9.21
N GLY A 94 19.41 3.17 10.42
CA GLY A 94 19.52 4.52 10.95
C GLY A 94 18.15 5.20 11.06
N ASP A 95 17.92 6.20 10.23
CA ASP A 95 16.68 6.97 10.14
C ASP A 95 15.74 6.50 9.01
N LYS A 96 16.09 5.38 8.37
CA LYS A 96 15.33 4.81 7.25
C LYS A 96 14.56 3.57 7.68
N VAL A 97 13.43 3.37 7.04
CA VAL A 97 12.67 2.12 7.09
C VAL A 97 12.62 1.56 5.67
N ASP A 98 13.27 0.43 5.45
CA ASP A 98 13.17 -0.32 4.19
C ASP A 98 12.05 -1.35 4.32
N ILE A 99 11.16 -1.36 3.34
CA ILE A 99 10.10 -2.36 3.22
C ILE A 99 10.31 -3.10 1.90
N GLN A 100 10.72 -4.36 1.99
CA GLN A 100 10.93 -5.21 0.83
C GLN A 100 9.78 -6.21 0.69
N TRP A 101 9.21 -6.28 -0.51
CA TRP A 101 8.23 -7.29 -0.88
C TRP A 101 8.85 -8.26 -1.87
N GLN A 102 8.71 -9.54 -1.59
CA GLN A 102 9.09 -10.60 -2.50
C GLN A 102 7.87 -11.46 -2.77
N VAL A 103 7.47 -11.54 -4.03
CA VAL A 103 6.37 -12.38 -4.49
C VAL A 103 6.95 -13.49 -5.34
N LYS A 104 6.73 -14.73 -4.92
CA LYS A 104 7.15 -15.92 -5.66
C LYS A 104 5.91 -16.66 -6.15
N ASN A 105 5.84 -16.88 -7.46
CA ASN A 105 4.90 -17.83 -8.04
C ASN A 105 5.38 -19.24 -7.73
N THR A 106 4.61 -20.01 -6.98
CA THR A 106 4.91 -21.40 -6.62
C THR A 106 4.08 -22.41 -7.42
N GLY A 107 3.20 -21.92 -8.31
CA GLY A 107 2.43 -22.72 -9.26
C GLY A 107 3.16 -22.89 -10.59
N ASP A 108 2.49 -23.56 -11.51
CA ASP A 108 3.00 -23.94 -12.84
C ASP A 108 2.49 -23.04 -13.98
N HIS A 109 1.62 -22.06 -13.65
CA HIS A 109 1.04 -21.13 -14.63
C HIS A 109 1.43 -19.68 -14.30
N PRO A 110 1.41 -18.76 -15.30
CA PRO A 110 1.61 -17.34 -15.03
C PRO A 110 0.63 -16.80 -13.98
N MET A 111 1.16 -16.08 -13.01
CA MET A 111 0.39 -15.45 -11.93
C MET A 111 0.28 -13.96 -12.18
N HIS A 112 -0.94 -13.43 -12.10
CA HIS A 112 -1.23 -12.01 -12.30
C HIS A 112 -1.52 -11.34 -10.97
N PHE A 113 -0.77 -10.29 -10.63
CA PHE A 113 -0.98 -9.54 -9.41
C PHE A 113 -0.55 -8.08 -9.56
N THR A 114 -1.02 -7.26 -8.66
CA THR A 114 -0.45 -5.95 -8.35
C THR A 114 -0.15 -5.89 -6.86
N ILE A 115 0.84 -5.10 -6.46
CA ILE A 115 1.26 -4.98 -5.08
C ILE A 115 1.51 -3.52 -4.73
N GLY A 116 1.24 -3.12 -3.49
CA GLY A 116 1.48 -1.76 -3.02
C GLY A 116 1.49 -1.66 -1.51
N GLY A 117 1.98 -0.54 -1.00
CA GLY A 117 1.88 -0.15 0.39
C GLY A 117 0.90 1.02 0.54
N HIS A 118 0.24 1.09 1.69
CA HIS A 118 -0.71 2.15 1.99
C HIS A 118 -0.41 2.78 3.35
N PRO A 119 0.77 3.47 3.49
CA PRO A 119 1.13 4.09 4.75
C PRO A 119 0.25 5.31 5.04
N GLY A 120 -0.21 5.43 6.29
CA GLY A 120 -0.74 6.67 6.83
C GLY A 120 0.35 7.38 7.63
N PHE A 121 0.49 8.68 7.44
CA PHE A 121 1.44 9.51 8.19
C PHE A 121 0.69 10.50 9.08
N ASN A 122 1.22 10.72 10.30
CA ASN A 122 0.73 11.76 11.17
C ASN A 122 1.28 13.12 10.73
N VAL A 123 0.40 14.05 10.39
CA VAL A 123 0.75 15.43 10.00
C VAL A 123 -0.26 16.37 10.63
N PRO A 124 0.17 17.44 11.32
CA PRO A 124 1.54 17.89 11.59
C PRO A 124 2.29 17.01 12.60
N VAL A 125 3.61 16.93 12.47
CA VAL A 125 4.49 16.17 13.38
C VAL A 125 5.01 17.06 14.51
N LEU A 126 5.39 18.30 14.21
CA LEU A 126 5.96 19.23 15.18
C LEU A 126 4.89 20.13 15.77
N PRO A 127 5.04 20.56 17.04
CA PRO A 127 4.18 21.58 17.60
C PRO A 127 4.34 22.90 16.81
N ASP A 128 3.31 23.72 16.82
CA ASP A 128 3.28 25.03 16.16
C ASP A 128 3.48 24.98 14.63
N THR A 129 3.19 23.82 14.01
CA THR A 129 3.17 23.66 12.55
C THR A 129 1.80 23.25 12.06
N GLU A 130 1.51 23.58 10.80
CA GLU A 130 0.27 23.24 10.12
C GLU A 130 0.50 22.18 9.03
N TYR A 131 -0.58 21.60 8.55
CA TYR A 131 -0.55 20.61 7.46
C TYR A 131 0.19 21.12 6.21
N SER A 132 0.01 22.39 5.89
CA SER A 132 0.65 23.08 4.77
C SER A 132 2.15 23.35 4.95
N ASP A 133 2.72 23.12 6.14
CA ASP A 133 4.17 23.23 6.35
C ASP A 133 4.93 21.96 5.94
N TYR A 134 4.19 20.92 5.53
CA TYR A 134 4.75 19.62 5.16
C TYR A 134 4.62 19.35 3.67
N ALA A 135 5.56 18.60 3.15
CA ALA A 135 5.57 18.16 1.76
C ALA A 135 6.02 16.69 1.64
N LEU A 136 5.58 16.03 0.60
CA LEU A 136 6.17 14.78 0.15
C LEU A 136 7.34 15.11 -0.77
N LYS A 137 8.56 14.67 -0.40
CA LYS A 137 9.72 14.79 -1.27
C LYS A 137 9.96 13.47 -1.99
N PHE A 138 10.08 13.55 -3.30
CA PHE A 138 10.34 12.42 -4.18
C PHE A 138 11.84 12.33 -4.52
N ALA A 139 12.23 11.30 -5.26
CA ALA A 139 13.58 11.15 -5.76
C ALA A 139 13.98 12.34 -6.67
N GLU A 140 15.28 12.61 -6.76
CA GLU A 140 15.80 13.78 -7.49
C GLU A 140 15.59 13.73 -9.02
N ASP A 141 15.24 12.56 -9.55
CA ASP A 141 14.88 12.35 -10.96
C ASP A 141 13.36 12.40 -11.21
N GLN A 142 12.56 12.70 -10.18
CA GLN A 142 11.11 12.75 -10.26
C GLN A 142 10.63 14.21 -10.30
N ASP A 143 10.23 14.68 -11.46
CA ASP A 143 9.73 16.05 -11.69
C ASP A 143 8.21 16.12 -11.83
N GLU A 144 7.56 14.98 -12.05
CA GLU A 144 6.11 14.91 -12.22
C GLU A 144 5.53 13.64 -11.63
N LEU A 145 4.26 13.70 -11.23
CA LEU A 145 3.47 12.57 -10.78
C LEU A 145 2.30 12.34 -11.72
N HIS A 146 2.06 11.07 -12.04
CA HIS A 146 0.88 10.67 -12.77
C HIS A 146 -0.13 10.01 -11.82
N PHE A 147 -1.38 10.39 -11.93
CA PHE A 147 -2.44 9.79 -11.14
C PHE A 147 -3.73 9.64 -11.95
N ILE A 148 -4.57 8.72 -11.54
CA ILE A 148 -5.91 8.52 -12.10
C ILE A 148 -6.95 8.86 -11.04
N HIS A 149 -8.08 9.41 -11.47
CA HIS A 149 -9.20 9.62 -10.57
C HIS A 149 -9.90 8.32 -10.22
N ILE A 150 -10.44 8.28 -9.03
CA ILE A 150 -11.34 7.21 -8.58
C ILE A 150 -12.77 7.66 -8.85
N ASP A 151 -13.55 6.82 -9.52
CA ASP A 151 -15.00 7.01 -9.58
C ASP A 151 -15.60 6.75 -8.20
N MET A 152 -16.09 7.77 -7.56
CA MET A 152 -16.64 7.69 -6.20
C MET A 152 -17.89 6.81 -6.09
N ASN A 153 -18.61 6.56 -7.19
CA ASN A 153 -19.77 5.68 -7.19
C ASN A 153 -19.39 4.20 -7.19
N THR A 154 -18.33 3.84 -7.90
CA THR A 154 -17.88 2.45 -8.06
C THR A 154 -16.67 2.12 -7.20
N GLY A 155 -15.88 3.12 -6.82
CA GLY A 155 -14.59 2.97 -6.13
C GLY A 155 -13.48 2.43 -7.04
N THR A 156 -13.65 2.51 -8.36
CA THR A 156 -12.68 2.02 -9.34
C THR A 156 -11.93 3.17 -10.01
N GLY A 157 -10.70 2.93 -10.44
CA GLY A 157 -9.92 3.89 -11.21
C GLY A 157 -10.55 4.14 -12.58
N LEU A 158 -10.43 5.38 -13.07
CA LEU A 158 -10.87 5.81 -14.40
C LEU A 158 -9.63 5.87 -15.31
N PRO A 159 -9.29 4.79 -16.04
CA PRO A 159 -8.01 4.67 -16.76
C PRO A 159 -7.87 5.71 -17.89
N ASP A 160 -8.98 6.22 -18.41
CA ASP A 160 -8.98 7.24 -19.46
C ASP A 160 -8.78 8.68 -18.94
N LYS A 161 -8.70 8.83 -17.59
CA LYS A 161 -8.52 10.13 -16.91
C LYS A 161 -7.21 10.13 -16.14
N VAL A 162 -6.11 10.16 -16.90
CA VAL A 162 -4.77 10.33 -16.34
C VAL A 162 -4.44 11.81 -16.23
N TYR A 163 -4.00 12.22 -15.09
CA TYR A 163 -3.59 13.59 -14.79
C TYR A 163 -2.12 13.62 -14.47
N THR A 164 -1.46 14.73 -14.83
CA THR A 164 -0.08 15.00 -14.50
C THR A 164 -0.02 16.16 -13.53
N MET A 165 0.75 15.99 -12.47
CA MET A 165 1.05 17.02 -11.51
C MET A 165 2.56 17.29 -11.52
N MET A 166 2.93 18.52 -11.79
CA MET A 166 4.33 18.96 -11.75
C MET A 166 4.76 19.16 -10.30
N LEU A 167 5.97 18.72 -9.98
CA LEU A 167 6.60 18.94 -8.68
C LEU A 167 7.46 20.19 -8.70
N THR A 168 7.56 20.88 -7.57
CA THR A 168 8.50 21.98 -7.35
C THR A 168 9.62 21.49 -6.44
N ASP A 169 10.86 21.54 -6.91
CA ASP A 169 12.02 20.98 -6.20
C ASP A 169 11.82 19.51 -5.78
N HIS A 170 11.22 18.69 -6.65
CA HIS A 170 10.87 17.28 -6.41
C HIS A 170 9.94 17.11 -5.22
N LYS A 171 9.15 18.14 -4.89
CA LYS A 171 8.24 18.13 -3.75
C LYS A 171 6.80 18.36 -4.18
N TYR A 172 5.92 17.64 -3.51
CA TYR A 172 4.50 17.93 -3.51
C TYR A 172 4.11 18.53 -2.15
N GLN A 173 3.73 19.82 -2.16
CA GLN A 173 3.28 20.51 -0.97
C GLN A 173 1.92 20.02 -0.52
N LEU A 174 1.78 19.62 0.75
CA LEU A 174 0.50 19.19 1.28
C LEU A 174 -0.47 20.38 1.38
N ARG A 175 -1.70 20.17 0.96
CA ARG A 175 -2.78 21.15 0.96
C ARG A 175 -4.07 20.48 1.41
N LYS A 176 -4.94 21.22 2.11
CA LYS A 176 -6.22 20.70 2.63
C LYS A 176 -7.18 20.29 1.52
N ASP A 177 -7.08 20.93 0.35
CA ASP A 177 -7.90 20.66 -0.84
C ASP A 177 -7.39 19.49 -1.70
N LEU A 178 -6.40 18.74 -1.23
CA LEU A 178 -5.79 17.65 -2.01
C LEU A 178 -6.78 16.50 -2.28
N PHE A 179 -7.76 16.33 -1.44
CA PHE A 179 -8.75 15.24 -1.50
C PHE A 179 -10.19 15.72 -1.69
N ASP A 180 -10.39 17.00 -2.07
CA ASP A 180 -11.69 17.59 -2.36
C ASP A 180 -12.20 17.24 -3.78
#